data_256e8f15b0929c4556f5e0bdfc916fd8
#
_entry.id   256e8f15b0929c4556f5e0bdfc916fd8
#
_cell.length_a   1.000
_cell.length_b   1.000
_cell.length_c   1.000
_cell.angle_alpha   90.00
_cell.angle_beta   90.00
_cell.angle_gamma   90.00
#
_symmetry.space_group_name_H-M   'P 1'
#
loop_
_entity.id
_entity.type
_entity.pdbx_description
1 polymer ?
#
loop_
_entity_poly.entity_id
_entity_poly.type
_entity_poly.pdbx_seq_one_letter_code
_entity_poly.pdbx_strand_id
1 'polypeptide(L)'
;KHVYVEKPMSHDVFEGRVAVAAQKKYGVVIQHGTQQRSNAGRAGLHDQIKAGKWGRLKISYGYCCKPRGSIGHKKFGEVPAHLDWDLWKGPAVIEKFHGNYVHYNWHWFWATGNGDLNNQGTHELDVARWAIDDDQTHPVRAMAIGGRFQWKDQGETPNTLFGMAEYPNGQQVFFNVRNVNYNGYKRQVENQYYFEDGGKIIGNQYYAKGSDKGEKIDFGQGKVTPGGNWGSFVAACRAGDPSMANGDVNDAHYGCVLGHLMNNSYRLGEEVPFNLKAGKFGDNKDAAEHFGKLHDIMGKGVGVPEKDNYYTVGPWLNFDPQKETHTGDFAKDANQLLKDPNNKGFEVPTIDKV
;
A
#
# COMPACT_ATOMS: atom_id res chain seq x y z
N LYS A 1 -6.62 1.93 26.66
CA LYS A 1 -6.28 0.51 26.50
C LYS A 1 -5.28 0.34 25.37
N HIS A 2 -4.39 -0.67 25.45
CA HIS A 2 -3.52 -1.05 24.33
C HIS A 2 -4.34 -1.69 23.22
N VAL A 3 -3.87 -1.59 21.96
CA VAL A 3 -4.59 -2.06 20.76
C VAL A 3 -3.64 -2.84 19.86
N TYR A 4 -4.04 -4.04 19.47
CA TYR A 4 -3.49 -4.74 18.32
C TYR A 4 -4.51 -4.62 17.19
N VAL A 5 -4.11 -4.04 16.07
CA VAL A 5 -4.99 -3.79 14.92
C VAL A 5 -4.49 -4.55 13.69
N GLU A 6 -5.41 -5.27 13.02
CA GLU A 6 -5.09 -5.90 11.75
C GLU A 6 -4.89 -4.85 10.63
N LYS A 7 -4.18 -5.28 9.61
CA LYS A 7 -3.88 -4.44 8.44
C LYS A 7 -5.09 -4.37 7.45
N PRO A 8 -5.26 -3.27 6.76
CA PRO A 8 -4.61 -1.97 6.97
C PRO A 8 -5.14 -1.27 8.22
N MET A 9 -4.28 -0.56 8.91
CA MET A 9 -4.64 0.12 10.17
C MET A 9 -5.66 1.25 9.96
N SER A 10 -5.62 1.89 8.81
CA SER A 10 -6.45 3.04 8.48
C SER A 10 -7.07 2.89 7.10
N HIS A 11 -8.25 3.48 6.91
CA HIS A 11 -8.93 3.55 5.63
C HIS A 11 -8.52 4.80 4.83
N ASP A 12 -8.14 5.85 5.52
CA ASP A 12 -7.63 7.10 4.96
C ASP A 12 -6.42 7.64 5.76
N VAL A 13 -5.86 8.76 5.30
CA VAL A 13 -4.69 9.40 5.93
C VAL A 13 -5.04 9.95 7.31
N PHE A 14 -6.23 10.53 7.45
CA PHE A 14 -6.65 11.17 8.69
C PHE A 14 -6.82 10.19 9.84
N GLU A 15 -7.42 9.02 9.60
CA GLU A 15 -7.57 7.95 10.59
C GLU A 15 -6.21 7.49 11.16
N GLY A 16 -5.24 7.28 10.27
CA GLY A 16 -3.88 6.90 10.68
C GLY A 16 -3.21 7.97 11.55
N ARG A 17 -3.36 9.24 11.17
CA ARG A 17 -2.84 10.38 11.94
C ARG A 17 -3.46 10.46 13.33
N VAL A 18 -4.77 10.22 13.44
CA VAL A 18 -5.47 10.19 14.72
C VAL A 18 -4.98 9.05 15.61
N ALA A 19 -4.72 7.87 15.04
CA ALA A 19 -4.17 6.75 15.79
C ALA A 19 -2.76 7.04 16.35
N VAL A 20 -1.89 7.68 15.54
CA VAL A 20 -0.57 8.15 15.98
C VAL A 20 -0.69 9.16 17.12
N ALA A 21 -1.59 10.15 16.99
CA ALA A 21 -1.84 11.14 18.03
C ALA A 21 -2.35 10.51 19.33
N ALA A 22 -3.24 9.51 19.22
CA ALA A 22 -3.77 8.79 20.39
C ALA A 22 -2.67 8.01 21.12
N GLN A 23 -1.79 7.28 20.42
CA GLN A 23 -0.65 6.60 21.06
C GLN A 23 0.22 7.60 21.82
N LYS A 24 0.58 8.72 21.17
CA LYS A 24 1.42 9.76 21.78
C LYS A 24 0.78 10.37 23.02
N LYS A 25 -0.52 10.70 22.96
CA LYS A 25 -1.23 11.36 24.06
C LYS A 25 -1.44 10.46 25.27
N TYR A 26 -1.82 9.20 25.04
CA TYR A 26 -2.23 8.30 26.11
C TYR A 26 -1.14 7.32 26.55
N GLY A 27 0.02 7.30 25.91
CA GLY A 27 1.10 6.35 26.19
C GLY A 27 0.67 4.88 26.01
N VAL A 28 -0.32 4.65 25.15
CA VAL A 28 -0.81 3.29 24.89
C VAL A 28 -0.01 2.63 23.77
N VAL A 29 0.08 1.33 23.80
CA VAL A 29 0.69 0.56 22.70
C VAL A 29 -0.36 0.34 21.62
N ILE A 30 -0.04 0.73 20.38
CA ILE A 30 -0.80 0.38 19.19
C ILE A 30 0.13 -0.36 18.24
N GLN A 31 -0.14 -1.64 18.02
CA GLN A 31 0.65 -2.47 17.10
C GLN A 31 -0.17 -2.93 15.89
N HIS A 32 0.40 -2.75 14.73
CA HIS A 32 -0.16 -3.13 13.43
C HIS A 32 0.19 -4.58 13.06
N GLY A 33 -0.74 -5.25 12.39
CA GLY A 33 -0.60 -6.63 11.92
C GLY A 33 0.35 -6.81 10.72
N THR A 34 1.50 -6.13 10.70
CA THR A 34 2.56 -6.26 9.68
C THR A 34 3.66 -7.22 10.17
N GLN A 35 3.45 -8.51 9.95
CA GLN A 35 4.29 -9.58 10.52
C GLN A 35 5.76 -9.53 10.10
N GLN A 36 6.08 -8.94 8.93
CA GLN A 36 7.45 -8.84 8.44
C GLN A 36 8.34 -7.98 9.36
N ARG A 37 7.76 -7.03 10.09
CA ARG A 37 8.45 -6.22 11.09
C ARG A 37 9.04 -7.03 12.25
N SER A 38 8.52 -8.23 12.47
CA SER A 38 9.04 -9.19 13.49
C SER A 38 10.08 -10.16 12.94
N ASN A 39 10.54 -10.00 11.69
CA ASN A 39 11.55 -10.85 11.06
C ASN A 39 12.93 -10.22 11.20
N ALA A 40 13.77 -10.77 12.08
CA ALA A 40 15.11 -10.25 12.34
C ALA A 40 16.03 -10.29 11.10
N GLY A 41 15.87 -11.27 10.21
CA GLY A 41 16.61 -11.28 8.94
C GLY A 41 16.16 -10.15 8.01
N ARG A 42 14.86 -9.83 7.95
CA ARG A 42 14.37 -8.69 7.19
C ARG A 42 14.90 -7.37 7.77
N ALA A 43 14.89 -7.22 9.09
CA ALA A 43 15.48 -6.08 9.77
C ALA A 43 16.96 -5.93 9.41
N GLY A 44 17.74 -7.02 9.51
CA GLY A 44 19.17 -7.00 9.16
C GLY A 44 19.44 -6.66 7.69
N LEU A 45 18.59 -7.10 6.75
CA LEU A 45 18.69 -6.69 5.34
C LEU A 45 18.51 -5.17 5.21
N HIS A 46 17.48 -4.61 5.84
CA HIS A 46 17.21 -3.16 5.74
C HIS A 46 18.31 -2.34 6.43
N ASP A 47 18.83 -2.79 7.57
CA ASP A 47 19.99 -2.15 8.22
C ASP A 47 21.20 -2.09 7.25
N GLN A 48 21.49 -3.18 6.54
CA GLN A 48 22.57 -3.23 5.55
C GLN A 48 22.30 -2.33 4.32
N ILE A 49 21.04 -2.26 3.85
CA ILE A 49 20.65 -1.35 2.74
C ILE A 49 20.87 0.10 3.16
N LYS A 50 20.35 0.51 4.34
CA LYS A 50 20.51 1.86 4.87
C LYS A 50 21.97 2.22 5.18
N ALA A 51 22.78 1.24 5.58
CA ALA A 51 24.22 1.41 5.73
C ALA A 51 24.98 1.55 4.39
N GLY A 52 24.30 1.44 3.25
CA GLY A 52 24.89 1.61 1.92
C GLY A 52 25.77 0.45 1.46
N LYS A 53 25.59 -0.76 2.00
CA LYS A 53 26.41 -1.93 1.65
C LYS A 53 26.46 -2.22 0.15
N TRP A 54 25.39 -1.93 -0.59
CA TRP A 54 25.27 -2.11 -2.03
C TRP A 54 25.10 -0.78 -2.79
N GLY A 55 25.57 0.32 -2.21
CA GLY A 55 25.35 1.67 -2.71
C GLY A 55 24.04 2.28 -2.18
N ARG A 56 23.73 3.49 -2.65
CA ARG A 56 22.52 4.21 -2.23
C ARG A 56 21.28 3.60 -2.87
N LEU A 57 20.28 3.32 -2.03
CA LEU A 57 18.98 2.83 -2.51
C LEU A 57 18.29 3.90 -3.38
N LYS A 58 17.92 3.53 -4.60
CA LYS A 58 17.17 4.36 -5.53
C LYS A 58 15.68 4.05 -5.51
N ILE A 59 15.34 2.75 -5.62
CA ILE A 59 13.95 2.29 -5.67
C ILE A 59 13.76 1.11 -4.73
N SER A 60 12.79 1.22 -3.84
CA SER A 60 12.23 0.09 -3.11
C SER A 60 10.94 -0.33 -3.81
N TYR A 61 10.91 -1.54 -4.36
CA TYR A 61 9.81 -2.05 -5.16
C TYR A 61 9.09 -3.16 -4.44
N GLY A 62 7.76 -3.02 -4.30
CA GLY A 62 6.88 -4.05 -3.77
C GLY A 62 5.86 -4.48 -4.82
N TYR A 63 5.39 -5.73 -4.74
CA TYR A 63 4.30 -6.16 -5.59
C TYR A 63 3.42 -7.24 -4.97
N CYS A 64 2.15 -7.17 -5.33
CA CYS A 64 1.11 -8.12 -4.97
C CYS A 64 0.53 -8.73 -6.24
N CYS A 65 1.08 -9.88 -6.65
CA CYS A 65 0.59 -10.67 -7.77
C CYS A 65 -0.19 -11.86 -7.24
N LYS A 66 -1.46 -11.65 -6.90
CA LYS A 66 -2.37 -12.69 -6.40
C LYS A 66 -3.56 -12.84 -7.33
N PRO A 67 -3.80 -14.03 -7.93
CA PRO A 67 -4.98 -14.23 -8.72
C PRO A 67 -6.24 -14.07 -7.86
N ARG A 68 -7.15 -13.25 -8.35
CA ARG A 68 -8.49 -13.04 -7.80
C ARG A 68 -9.51 -13.43 -8.86
N GLY A 69 -10.74 -13.66 -8.45
CA GLY A 69 -11.86 -13.89 -9.34
C GLY A 69 -12.78 -12.68 -9.42
N SER A 70 -13.69 -12.69 -10.40
CA SER A 70 -14.82 -11.75 -10.40
C SER A 70 -15.67 -11.96 -9.15
N ILE A 71 -16.10 -10.86 -8.54
CA ILE A 71 -17.06 -10.90 -7.43
C ILE A 71 -18.51 -10.90 -7.91
N GLY A 72 -18.72 -10.82 -9.24
CA GLY A 72 -20.05 -10.76 -9.83
C GLY A 72 -20.87 -9.55 -9.36
N HIS A 73 -22.19 -9.67 -9.50
CA HIS A 73 -23.15 -8.66 -9.05
C HIS A 73 -24.13 -9.26 -8.05
N LYS A 74 -24.35 -8.61 -6.93
CA LYS A 74 -25.36 -8.94 -5.94
C LYS A 74 -26.41 -7.84 -5.91
N LYS A 75 -27.68 -8.22 -5.93
CA LYS A 75 -28.78 -7.25 -5.79
C LYS A 75 -28.75 -6.63 -4.39
N PHE A 76 -29.18 -5.39 -4.31
CA PHE A 76 -29.51 -4.79 -3.02
C PHE A 76 -30.64 -5.56 -2.36
N GLY A 77 -30.59 -5.71 -1.05
CA GLY A 77 -31.56 -6.48 -0.30
C GLY A 77 -31.50 -6.17 1.19
N GLU A 78 -32.22 -6.96 1.96
CA GLU A 78 -32.24 -6.83 3.41
C GLU A 78 -30.93 -7.38 4.02
N VAL A 79 -30.55 -6.79 5.13
CA VAL A 79 -29.42 -7.27 5.94
C VAL A 79 -29.81 -8.60 6.58
N PRO A 80 -28.96 -9.66 6.48
CA PRO A 80 -29.23 -10.91 7.16
C PRO A 80 -29.45 -10.74 8.65
N ALA A 81 -30.47 -11.38 9.24
CA ALA A 81 -30.87 -11.21 10.63
C ALA A 81 -29.76 -11.50 11.68
N HIS A 82 -28.77 -12.29 11.31
CA HIS A 82 -27.62 -12.63 12.17
C HIS A 82 -26.42 -11.68 12.02
N LEU A 83 -26.52 -10.66 11.15
CA LEU A 83 -25.45 -9.69 10.91
C LEU A 83 -25.83 -8.35 11.56
N ASP A 84 -25.04 -7.93 12.54
CA ASP A 84 -25.11 -6.56 13.03
C ASP A 84 -24.42 -5.64 11.99
N TRP A 85 -25.26 -5.08 11.11
CA TRP A 85 -24.77 -4.30 9.97
C TRP A 85 -24.16 -2.97 10.39
N ASP A 86 -24.68 -2.33 11.45
CA ASP A 86 -24.15 -1.06 11.92
C ASP A 86 -22.76 -1.23 12.54
N LEU A 87 -22.55 -2.28 13.31
CA LEU A 87 -21.21 -2.62 13.81
C LEU A 87 -20.26 -3.06 12.68
N TRP A 88 -20.79 -3.83 11.71
CA TRP A 88 -19.94 -4.31 10.62
C TRP A 88 -19.45 -3.17 9.73
N LYS A 89 -20.32 -2.27 9.29
CA LYS A 89 -19.92 -1.13 8.46
C LYS A 89 -19.12 -0.08 9.23
N GLY A 90 -19.30 0.00 10.56
CA GLY A 90 -18.58 0.93 11.42
C GLY A 90 -18.64 2.37 10.88
N PRO A 91 -17.47 3.01 10.63
CA PRO A 91 -17.40 4.38 10.11
C PRO A 91 -17.82 4.49 8.63
N ALA A 92 -17.89 3.40 7.87
CA ALA A 92 -18.21 3.45 6.44
C ALA A 92 -19.65 3.95 6.18
N VAL A 93 -19.79 4.92 5.28
CA VAL A 93 -21.09 5.42 4.84
C VAL A 93 -21.60 4.57 3.69
N ILE A 94 -22.54 3.68 3.97
CA ILE A 94 -23.16 2.78 3.00
C ILE A 94 -24.69 2.89 3.14
N GLU A 95 -25.36 3.29 2.07
CA GLU A 95 -26.80 3.50 2.09
C GLU A 95 -27.60 2.19 1.98
N LYS A 96 -27.15 1.26 1.14
CA LYS A 96 -27.87 0.02 0.83
C LYS A 96 -26.97 -1.19 0.92
N PHE A 97 -27.46 -2.25 1.56
CA PHE A 97 -26.76 -3.51 1.69
C PHE A 97 -26.81 -4.35 0.41
N HIS A 98 -25.72 -5.00 0.08
CA HIS A 98 -25.66 -6.15 -0.81
C HIS A 98 -24.59 -7.14 -0.34
N GLY A 99 -24.80 -8.43 -0.65
CA GLY A 99 -23.96 -9.53 -0.11
C GLY A 99 -22.51 -9.53 -0.57
N ASN A 100 -22.06 -8.63 -1.46
CA ASN A 100 -20.65 -8.52 -1.82
C ASN A 100 -19.82 -7.75 -0.77
N TYR A 101 -20.43 -6.97 0.13
CA TYR A 101 -19.66 -6.37 1.22
C TYR A 101 -19.12 -7.41 2.19
N VAL A 102 -19.89 -8.44 2.51
CA VAL A 102 -19.56 -9.45 3.50
C VAL A 102 -19.24 -10.80 2.86
N HIS A 103 -18.27 -11.58 3.35
CA HIS A 103 -17.36 -11.22 4.46
C HIS A 103 -16.01 -10.76 3.97
N TYR A 104 -15.60 -11.08 2.72
CA TYR A 104 -14.23 -10.90 2.22
C TYR A 104 -14.09 -9.78 1.18
N ASN A 105 -15.13 -9.53 0.37
CA ASN A 105 -15.01 -8.63 -0.79
C ASN A 105 -15.10 -7.14 -0.43
N TRP A 106 -15.23 -6.79 0.84
CA TRP A 106 -15.26 -5.40 1.33
C TRP A 106 -14.13 -4.52 0.75
N HIS A 107 -12.96 -5.08 0.52
CA HIS A 107 -11.81 -4.33 0.06
C HIS A 107 -11.89 -3.87 -1.41
N TRP A 108 -12.88 -4.38 -2.17
CA TRP A 108 -13.13 -3.95 -3.55
C TRP A 108 -14.04 -2.73 -3.68
N PHE A 109 -14.53 -2.16 -2.59
CA PHE A 109 -15.41 -0.99 -2.56
C PHE A 109 -14.72 0.16 -1.86
N TRP A 110 -14.77 1.37 -2.46
CA TRP A 110 -14.12 2.55 -1.88
C TRP A 110 -14.67 2.95 -0.50
N ALA A 111 -15.94 2.65 -0.23
CA ALA A 111 -16.53 2.95 1.07
C ALA A 111 -15.96 2.10 2.22
N THR A 112 -15.44 0.92 1.94
CA THR A 112 -15.02 -0.04 2.97
C THR A 112 -13.57 -0.51 2.83
N GLY A 113 -12.92 -0.21 1.70
CA GLY A 113 -11.58 -0.69 1.42
C GLY A 113 -10.84 0.11 0.36
N ASN A 114 -9.59 -0.22 0.16
CA ASN A 114 -8.66 0.46 -0.72
C ASN A 114 -8.10 -0.47 -1.82
N GLY A 115 -8.84 -1.50 -2.19
CA GLY A 115 -8.40 -2.53 -3.12
C GLY A 115 -7.27 -3.41 -2.58
N ASP A 116 -6.71 -4.24 -3.45
CA ASP A 116 -5.56 -5.08 -3.05
C ASP A 116 -4.28 -4.25 -2.83
N LEU A 117 -4.25 -2.98 -3.23
CA LEU A 117 -3.15 -2.07 -2.91
C LEU A 117 -2.96 -1.94 -1.39
N ASN A 118 -4.03 -1.74 -0.63
CA ASN A 118 -3.97 -1.70 0.84
C ASN A 118 -4.55 -2.95 1.53
N ASN A 119 -5.04 -3.95 0.79
CA ASN A 119 -5.39 -5.23 1.39
C ASN A 119 -4.13 -6.12 1.51
N GLN A 120 -3.71 -6.81 0.45
CA GLN A 120 -2.44 -7.56 0.49
C GLN A 120 -1.24 -6.61 0.45
N GLY A 121 -1.32 -5.58 -0.37
CA GLY A 121 -0.22 -4.66 -0.64
C GLY A 121 0.31 -3.92 0.59
N THR A 122 -0.49 -3.75 1.64
CA THR A 122 0.00 -3.17 2.90
C THR A 122 1.23 -3.90 3.45
N HIS A 123 1.30 -5.22 3.32
CA HIS A 123 2.46 -5.98 3.79
C HIS A 123 3.72 -5.63 3.02
N GLU A 124 3.64 -5.54 1.70
CA GLU A 124 4.80 -5.25 0.83
C GLU A 124 5.09 -3.75 0.78
N LEU A 125 4.09 -2.87 0.93
CA LEU A 125 4.29 -1.42 1.07
C LEU A 125 5.01 -1.07 2.38
N ASP A 126 4.63 -1.72 3.49
CA ASP A 126 5.29 -1.57 4.77
C ASP A 126 6.78 -1.96 4.68
N VAL A 127 7.07 -3.09 4.05
CA VAL A 127 8.45 -3.55 3.82
C VAL A 127 9.21 -2.61 2.87
N ALA A 128 8.55 -2.12 1.80
CA ALA A 128 9.16 -1.17 0.88
C ALA A 128 9.50 0.15 1.58
N ARG A 129 8.57 0.67 2.41
CA ARG A 129 8.80 1.86 3.21
C ARG A 129 9.94 1.68 4.22
N TRP A 130 10.04 0.50 4.83
CA TRP A 130 11.08 0.20 5.82
C TRP A 130 12.50 0.29 5.27
N ALA A 131 12.69 0.07 3.97
CA ALA A 131 13.99 0.20 3.31
C ALA A 131 14.39 1.66 2.99
N ILE A 132 13.44 2.60 3.02
CA ILE A 132 13.69 4.04 2.83
C ILE A 132 14.42 4.59 4.06
N ASP A 133 15.27 5.60 3.85
CA ASP A 133 16.07 6.21 4.92
C ASP A 133 15.20 6.69 6.09
N ASP A 134 15.73 6.59 7.31
CA ASP A 134 14.95 6.81 8.54
C ASP A 134 14.54 8.27 8.77
N ASP A 135 15.24 9.22 8.15
CA ASP A 135 14.91 10.65 8.18
C ASP A 135 13.72 11.01 7.27
N GLN A 136 13.28 10.08 6.41
CA GLN A 136 12.14 10.27 5.54
C GLN A 136 10.85 9.76 6.22
N THR A 137 9.79 10.56 6.23
CA THR A 137 8.47 10.19 6.76
C THR A 137 7.52 9.80 5.63
N HIS A 138 7.07 10.76 4.87
CA HIS A 138 6.15 10.60 3.74
C HIS A 138 6.80 11.03 2.42
N PRO A 139 6.30 10.54 1.28
CA PRO A 139 6.73 11.05 -0.02
C PRO A 139 6.25 12.48 -0.23
N VAL A 140 6.94 13.22 -1.12
CA VAL A 140 6.53 14.58 -1.55
C VAL A 140 5.56 14.54 -2.71
N ARG A 141 5.44 13.42 -3.42
CA ARG A 141 4.46 13.21 -4.46
C ARG A 141 4.23 11.73 -4.75
N ALA A 142 3.04 11.42 -5.25
CA ALA A 142 2.67 10.08 -5.68
C ALA A 142 1.77 10.12 -6.91
N MET A 143 1.78 9.03 -7.70
CA MET A 143 0.84 8.80 -8.78
C MET A 143 0.52 7.32 -8.94
N ALA A 144 -0.57 7.02 -9.64
CA ALA A 144 -0.87 5.65 -10.03
C ALA A 144 -1.56 5.58 -11.39
N ILE A 145 -1.33 4.45 -12.07
CA ILE A 145 -1.99 4.09 -13.33
C ILE A 145 -2.47 2.65 -13.23
N GLY A 146 -3.71 2.37 -13.61
CA GLY A 146 -4.27 1.04 -13.49
C GLY A 146 -5.64 0.90 -14.12
N GLY A 147 -6.37 -0.12 -13.69
CA GLY A 147 -7.72 -0.37 -14.15
C GLY A 147 -8.31 -1.65 -13.57
N ARG A 148 -9.55 -1.93 -13.96
CA ARG A 148 -10.24 -3.17 -13.65
C ARG A 148 -10.49 -3.97 -14.92
N PHE A 149 -9.67 -4.99 -15.14
CA PHE A 149 -9.60 -5.75 -16.40
C PHE A 149 -10.18 -7.16 -16.25
N GLN A 150 -10.40 -7.84 -17.36
CA GLN A 150 -10.91 -9.22 -17.55
C GLN A 150 -12.39 -9.42 -17.24
N TRP A 151 -12.97 -8.74 -16.29
CA TRP A 151 -14.38 -8.91 -15.95
C TRP A 151 -15.03 -7.58 -15.58
N LYS A 152 -16.32 -7.50 -15.87
CA LYS A 152 -17.18 -6.41 -15.40
C LYS A 152 -17.98 -6.95 -14.21
N ASP A 153 -17.68 -6.48 -13.02
CA ASP A 153 -18.34 -6.88 -11.79
C ASP A 153 -18.63 -5.66 -10.90
N GLN A 154 -19.09 -5.88 -9.69
CA GLN A 154 -19.50 -4.81 -8.79
C GLN A 154 -18.33 -4.13 -8.06
N GLY A 155 -17.10 -4.64 -8.20
CA GLY A 155 -15.94 -4.03 -7.58
C GLY A 155 -15.56 -2.69 -8.20
N GLU A 156 -15.16 -1.75 -7.36
CA GLU A 156 -14.86 -0.36 -7.73
C GLU A 156 -13.35 -0.11 -7.85
N THR A 157 -12.56 -0.78 -7.00
CA THR A 157 -11.11 -0.57 -6.95
C THR A 157 -10.39 -1.29 -8.09
N PRO A 158 -9.21 -0.84 -8.53
CA PRO A 158 -8.46 -1.50 -9.58
C PRO A 158 -8.00 -2.91 -9.17
N ASN A 159 -8.01 -3.85 -10.13
CA ASN A 159 -7.40 -5.16 -9.99
C ASN A 159 -6.01 -5.27 -10.62
N THR A 160 -5.59 -4.20 -11.28
CA THR A 160 -4.27 -4.03 -11.87
C THR A 160 -3.86 -2.58 -11.71
N LEU A 161 -2.70 -2.35 -11.08
CA LEU A 161 -2.23 -0.99 -10.81
C LEU A 161 -0.70 -0.97 -10.77
N PHE A 162 -0.10 0.06 -11.34
CA PHE A 162 1.26 0.50 -11.06
C PHE A 162 1.19 1.83 -10.33
N GLY A 163 1.75 1.89 -9.13
CA GLY A 163 1.85 3.10 -8.32
C GLY A 163 3.30 3.45 -8.06
N MET A 164 3.56 4.72 -7.89
CA MET A 164 4.86 5.23 -7.50
C MET A 164 4.75 6.43 -6.57
N ALA A 165 5.73 6.54 -5.66
CA ALA A 165 5.87 7.62 -4.72
C ALA A 165 7.34 8.05 -4.64
N GLU A 166 7.59 9.35 -4.52
CA GLU A 166 8.92 9.94 -4.49
C GLU A 166 9.14 10.70 -3.18
N TYR A 167 10.25 10.42 -2.53
CA TYR A 167 10.65 11.03 -1.26
C TYR A 167 11.51 12.28 -1.46
N PRO A 168 11.59 13.18 -0.47
CA PRO A 168 12.41 14.41 -0.56
C PRO A 168 13.86 14.17 -0.95
N ASN A 169 14.46 13.08 -0.50
CA ASN A 169 15.83 12.71 -0.78
C ASN A 169 16.04 12.02 -2.17
N GLY A 170 14.97 11.89 -2.97
CA GLY A 170 14.99 11.28 -4.30
C GLY A 170 14.82 9.76 -4.30
N GLN A 171 14.76 9.10 -3.15
CA GLN A 171 14.37 7.69 -3.09
C GLN A 171 12.93 7.50 -3.53
N GLN A 172 12.62 6.35 -4.13
CA GLN A 172 11.30 6.06 -4.67
C GLN A 172 10.75 4.74 -4.13
N VAL A 173 9.45 4.68 -3.97
CA VAL A 173 8.72 3.41 -3.79
C VAL A 173 7.87 3.16 -5.02
N PHE A 174 8.07 2.01 -5.66
CA PHE A 174 7.21 1.51 -6.71
C PHE A 174 6.36 0.36 -6.19
N PHE A 175 5.14 0.27 -6.70
CA PHE A 175 4.25 -0.81 -6.31
C PHE A 175 3.42 -1.33 -7.48
N ASN A 176 3.27 -2.66 -7.53
CA ASN A 176 2.41 -3.32 -8.52
C ASN A 176 1.32 -4.17 -7.83
N VAL A 177 0.07 -3.92 -8.22
CA VAL A 177 -1.04 -4.86 -8.02
C VAL A 177 -1.34 -5.54 -9.33
N ARG A 178 -1.51 -6.87 -9.31
CA ARG A 178 -1.93 -7.65 -10.46
C ARG A 178 -2.74 -8.86 -9.98
N ASN A 179 -4.05 -8.77 -10.12
CA ASN A 179 -4.98 -9.80 -9.64
C ASN A 179 -5.64 -10.63 -10.76
N VAL A 180 -5.38 -10.27 -12.00
CA VAL A 180 -5.93 -10.96 -13.18
C VAL A 180 -5.23 -12.29 -13.44
N ASN A 181 -5.98 -13.29 -13.92
CA ASN A 181 -5.46 -14.60 -14.23
C ASN A 181 -5.04 -14.72 -15.70
N TYR A 182 -3.97 -15.45 -15.98
CA TYR A 182 -3.55 -15.85 -17.32
C TYR A 182 -2.73 -17.14 -17.26
N ASN A 183 -2.58 -17.80 -18.41
CA ASN A 183 -1.72 -18.97 -18.52
C ASN A 183 -0.27 -18.59 -18.18
N GLY A 184 0.37 -19.37 -17.30
CA GLY A 184 1.70 -19.06 -16.80
C GLY A 184 1.72 -18.05 -15.65
N TYR A 185 0.56 -17.66 -15.12
CA TYR A 185 0.50 -16.83 -13.93
C TYR A 185 1.25 -17.46 -12.76
N LYS A 186 2.16 -16.71 -12.20
CA LYS A 186 2.88 -17.10 -11.00
C LYS A 186 2.42 -16.21 -9.83
N ARG A 187 1.72 -16.82 -8.86
CA ARG A 187 1.39 -16.12 -7.62
C ARG A 187 2.66 -15.72 -6.92
N GLN A 188 2.83 -14.43 -6.67
CA GLN A 188 4.02 -13.90 -6.06
C GLN A 188 3.70 -12.61 -5.29
N VAL A 189 4.23 -12.50 -4.09
CA VAL A 189 4.27 -11.27 -3.29
C VAL A 189 5.69 -11.12 -2.78
N GLU A 190 6.34 -10.01 -3.06
CA GLU A 190 7.75 -9.84 -2.78
C GLU A 190 8.16 -8.37 -2.77
N ASN A 191 9.36 -8.11 -2.24
CA ASN A 191 10.05 -6.84 -2.35
C ASN A 191 11.41 -7.00 -3.02
N GLN A 192 11.76 -6.01 -3.84
CA GLN A 192 13.04 -5.91 -4.54
C GLN A 192 13.64 -4.52 -4.31
N TYR A 193 14.94 -4.41 -4.40
CA TYR A 193 15.66 -3.17 -4.12
C TYR A 193 16.62 -2.86 -5.27
N TYR A 194 16.58 -1.63 -5.76
CA TYR A 194 17.39 -1.16 -6.88
C TYR A 194 18.27 0.01 -6.42
N PHE A 195 19.55 -0.02 -6.74
CA PHE A 195 20.55 0.93 -6.29
C PHE A 195 20.97 1.91 -7.39
N GLU A 196 21.52 3.05 -7.02
CA GLU A 196 21.91 4.11 -7.97
C GLU A 196 22.97 3.66 -8.96
N ASP A 197 23.87 2.78 -8.55
CA ASP A 197 24.90 2.18 -9.40
C ASP A 197 24.36 1.18 -10.42
N GLY A 198 23.09 0.83 -10.35
CA GLY A 198 22.39 -0.12 -11.19
C GLY A 198 22.41 -1.56 -10.67
N GLY A 199 22.95 -1.80 -9.48
CA GLY A 199 22.80 -3.06 -8.76
C GLY A 199 21.38 -3.27 -8.27
N LYS A 200 21.01 -4.52 -7.95
CA LYS A 200 19.67 -4.85 -7.44
C LYS A 200 19.69 -6.06 -6.51
N ILE A 201 18.76 -6.11 -5.57
CA ILE A 201 18.49 -7.29 -4.74
C ILE A 201 17.12 -7.86 -5.14
N ILE A 202 17.08 -9.16 -5.47
CA ILE A 202 15.88 -9.93 -5.78
C ILE A 202 15.92 -11.22 -4.94
N GLY A 203 14.90 -11.42 -4.11
CA GLY A 203 14.91 -12.53 -3.15
C GLY A 203 16.08 -12.41 -2.16
N ASN A 204 16.94 -13.41 -2.16
CA ASN A 204 18.17 -13.45 -1.33
C ASN A 204 19.47 -13.33 -2.14
N GLN A 205 19.39 -12.69 -3.29
CA GLN A 205 20.54 -12.52 -4.19
C GLN A 205 20.75 -11.06 -4.56
N TYR A 206 22.00 -10.62 -4.58
CA TYR A 206 22.44 -9.37 -5.16
C TYR A 206 22.94 -9.60 -6.58
N TYR A 207 22.55 -8.73 -7.48
CA TYR A 207 22.98 -8.70 -8.87
C TYR A 207 23.68 -7.37 -9.12
N ALA A 208 24.95 -7.41 -9.48
CA ALA A 208 25.66 -6.22 -9.93
C ALA A 208 25.09 -5.71 -11.26
N LYS A 209 25.32 -4.44 -11.57
CA LYS A 209 24.87 -3.82 -12.83
C LYS A 209 25.26 -4.66 -14.04
N GLY A 210 24.28 -5.02 -14.85
CA GLY A 210 24.49 -5.78 -16.09
C GLY A 210 24.83 -7.26 -15.88
N SER A 211 24.79 -7.77 -14.65
CA SER A 211 25.03 -9.17 -14.35
C SER A 211 23.72 -9.95 -14.24
N ASP A 212 23.63 -11.08 -14.94
CA ASP A 212 22.56 -12.07 -14.74
C ASP A 212 22.90 -13.11 -13.66
N LYS A 213 24.14 -13.08 -13.15
CA LYS A 213 24.60 -13.97 -12.09
C LYS A 213 24.37 -13.30 -10.74
N GLY A 214 23.44 -13.84 -9.95
CA GLY A 214 23.19 -13.38 -8.58
C GLY A 214 24.19 -13.98 -7.59
N GLU A 215 24.60 -13.18 -6.62
CA GLU A 215 25.39 -13.59 -5.47
C GLU A 215 24.48 -13.69 -4.26
N LYS A 216 24.50 -14.87 -3.59
CA LYS A 216 23.70 -15.06 -2.37
C LYS A 216 24.19 -14.10 -1.28
N ILE A 217 23.23 -13.38 -0.70
CA ILE A 217 23.51 -12.43 0.39
C ILE A 217 23.06 -12.99 1.73
N ASP A 218 23.81 -12.66 2.77
CA ASP A 218 23.39 -12.88 4.15
C ASP A 218 22.68 -11.62 4.65
N PHE A 219 21.43 -11.78 5.08
CA PHE A 219 20.64 -10.69 5.62
C PHE A 219 21.11 -10.25 7.01
N GLY A 220 21.89 -11.06 7.71
CA GLY A 220 22.22 -10.81 9.11
C GLY A 220 21.00 -10.91 10.04
N GLN A 221 21.14 -10.31 11.20
CA GLN A 221 20.06 -10.25 12.20
C GLN A 221 19.96 -8.81 12.71
N GLY A 222 18.88 -8.12 12.34
CA GLY A 222 18.55 -6.79 12.88
C GLY A 222 17.80 -6.89 14.19
N LYS A 223 17.65 -5.76 14.86
CA LYS A 223 16.98 -5.67 16.16
C LYS A 223 15.47 -5.77 16.00
N VAL A 224 14.88 -6.78 16.65
CA VAL A 224 13.42 -6.95 16.80
C VAL A 224 13.11 -7.40 18.23
N THR A 225 11.96 -7.01 18.74
CA THR A 225 11.46 -7.55 20.01
C THR A 225 11.07 -9.02 19.82
N PRO A 226 11.57 -9.95 20.65
CA PRO A 226 11.30 -11.37 20.51
C PRO A 226 9.82 -11.76 20.66
N GLY A 227 9.48 -12.96 20.16
CA GLY A 227 8.14 -13.53 20.28
C GLY A 227 7.23 -13.25 19.09
N GLY A 228 7.81 -12.73 17.99
CA GLY A 228 7.06 -12.42 16.78
C GLY A 228 6.07 -11.27 16.99
N ASN A 229 5.06 -11.21 16.16
CA ASN A 229 4.10 -10.12 16.17
C ASN A 229 3.29 -10.04 17.48
N TRP A 230 2.83 -11.19 17.97
CA TRP A 230 2.05 -11.26 19.21
C TRP A 230 2.89 -11.06 20.45
N GLY A 231 4.08 -11.69 20.49
CA GLY A 231 4.99 -11.59 21.63
C GLY A 231 5.52 -10.17 21.83
N SER A 232 5.88 -9.48 20.75
CA SER A 232 6.31 -8.08 20.83
C SER A 232 5.22 -7.16 21.36
N PHE A 233 3.97 -7.33 20.92
CA PHE A 233 2.83 -6.59 21.46
C PHE A 233 2.65 -6.80 22.96
N VAL A 234 2.65 -8.06 23.39
CA VAL A 234 2.50 -8.39 24.83
C VAL A 234 3.67 -7.84 25.64
N ALA A 235 4.90 -7.93 25.13
CA ALA A 235 6.09 -7.38 25.77
C ALA A 235 5.99 -5.84 25.92
N ALA A 236 5.62 -5.15 24.85
CA ALA A 236 5.40 -3.71 24.84
C ALA A 236 4.32 -3.29 25.87
N CYS A 237 3.19 -3.99 25.90
CA CYS A 237 2.11 -3.73 26.86
C CYS A 237 2.56 -3.92 28.32
N ARG A 238 3.31 -4.98 28.61
CA ARG A 238 3.81 -5.26 29.97
C ARG A 238 4.84 -4.24 30.44
N ALA A 239 5.66 -3.76 29.50
CA ALA A 239 6.66 -2.73 29.79
C ALA A 239 6.06 -1.31 29.83
N GLY A 240 4.85 -1.11 29.27
CA GLY A 240 4.28 0.23 29.05
C GLY A 240 5.09 1.04 28.05
N ASP A 241 5.83 0.37 27.15
CA ASP A 241 6.73 1.00 26.19
C ASP A 241 6.30 0.68 24.74
N PRO A 242 5.67 1.63 24.03
CA PRO A 242 5.26 1.46 22.64
C PRO A 242 6.41 1.13 21.70
N SER A 243 7.65 1.57 21.99
CA SER A 243 8.81 1.34 21.13
C SER A 243 9.23 -0.14 21.03
N MET A 244 8.73 -0.98 21.92
CA MET A 244 8.93 -2.43 21.87
C MET A 244 7.98 -3.14 20.89
N ALA A 245 6.96 -2.46 20.39
CA ALA A 245 6.05 -3.02 19.40
C ALA A 245 6.75 -3.07 18.02
N ASN A 246 6.94 -4.26 17.46
CA ASN A 246 7.65 -4.39 16.16
C ASN A 246 6.91 -3.71 15.00
N GLY A 247 5.59 -3.67 15.02
CA GLY A 247 4.77 -2.95 14.06
C GLY A 247 4.18 -1.69 14.69
N ASP A 248 5.02 -0.74 15.09
CA ASP A 248 4.59 0.52 15.71
C ASP A 248 3.62 1.30 14.84
N VAL A 249 2.76 2.09 15.49
CA VAL A 249 1.70 2.86 14.82
C VAL A 249 2.23 3.90 13.83
N ASN A 250 3.41 4.49 14.05
CA ASN A 250 4.00 5.46 13.13
C ASN A 250 4.43 4.76 11.84
N ASP A 251 5.14 3.63 11.95
CA ASP A 251 5.53 2.83 10.80
C ASP A 251 4.31 2.33 10.02
N ALA A 252 3.26 1.91 10.74
CA ALA A 252 2.00 1.51 10.15
C ALA A 252 1.33 2.64 9.37
N HIS A 253 1.30 3.84 9.94
CA HIS A 253 0.77 5.03 9.29
C HIS A 253 1.55 5.35 8.01
N TYR A 254 2.87 5.40 8.08
CA TYR A 254 3.72 5.68 6.91
C TYR A 254 3.52 4.63 5.79
N GLY A 255 3.38 3.36 6.13
CA GLY A 255 3.13 2.29 5.17
C GLY A 255 1.74 2.39 4.53
N CYS A 256 0.68 2.65 5.31
CA CYS A 256 -0.68 2.81 4.80
C CYS A 256 -0.83 4.05 3.91
N VAL A 257 -0.21 5.17 4.29
CA VAL A 257 -0.28 6.43 3.53
C VAL A 257 0.25 6.26 2.11
N LEU A 258 1.28 5.47 1.87
CA LEU A 258 1.75 5.18 0.51
C LEU A 258 0.64 4.67 -0.39
N GLY A 259 -0.13 3.68 0.07
CA GLY A 259 -1.26 3.16 -0.68
C GLY A 259 -2.40 4.16 -0.81
N HIS A 260 -2.67 4.97 0.23
CA HIS A 260 -3.70 6.00 0.16
C HIS A 260 -3.37 7.07 -0.88
N LEU A 261 -2.12 7.58 -0.91
CA LEU A 261 -1.71 8.58 -1.89
C LEU A 261 -1.77 8.07 -3.34
N MET A 262 -1.35 6.81 -3.58
CA MET A 262 -1.47 6.16 -4.89
C MET A 262 -2.95 6.00 -5.30
N ASN A 263 -3.82 5.58 -4.37
CA ASN A 263 -5.26 5.48 -4.62
C ASN A 263 -5.91 6.84 -4.85
N ASN A 264 -5.52 7.89 -4.11
CA ASN A 264 -6.03 9.24 -4.33
C ASN A 264 -5.71 9.73 -5.75
N SER A 265 -4.48 9.49 -6.21
CA SER A 265 -4.11 9.76 -7.59
C SER A 265 -4.97 8.99 -8.59
N TYR A 266 -5.12 7.67 -8.41
CA TYR A 266 -5.96 6.84 -9.27
C TYR A 266 -7.42 7.32 -9.33
N ARG A 267 -8.01 7.68 -8.19
CA ARG A 267 -9.41 8.17 -8.08
C ARG A 267 -9.64 9.50 -8.78
N LEU A 268 -8.61 10.32 -8.95
CA LEU A 268 -8.64 11.59 -9.69
C LEU A 268 -8.15 11.44 -11.14
N GLY A 269 -7.94 10.22 -11.59
CA GLY A 269 -7.39 9.94 -12.90
C GLY A 269 -8.40 10.05 -14.04
N GLU A 270 -7.85 10.13 -15.24
CA GLU A 270 -8.59 10.16 -16.50
C GLU A 270 -8.44 8.83 -17.26
N GLU A 271 -9.46 8.43 -17.99
CA GLU A 271 -9.39 7.27 -18.88
C GLU A 271 -8.52 7.59 -20.11
N VAL A 272 -7.51 6.75 -20.32
CA VAL A 272 -6.58 6.84 -21.45
C VAL A 272 -6.55 5.49 -22.17
N PRO A 273 -6.54 5.44 -23.51
CA PRO A 273 -6.50 4.16 -24.22
C PRO A 273 -5.42 3.22 -23.71
N PHE A 274 -5.74 1.92 -23.65
CA PHE A 274 -4.86 0.87 -23.16
C PHE A 274 -3.68 0.66 -24.10
N ASN A 275 -2.63 1.47 -23.94
CA ASN A 275 -1.36 1.34 -24.66
C ASN A 275 -0.21 1.91 -23.81
N LEU A 276 1.05 1.70 -24.26
CA LEU A 276 2.25 2.16 -23.56
C LEU A 276 2.34 3.69 -23.41
N LYS A 277 1.69 4.46 -24.28
CA LYS A 277 1.71 5.94 -24.21
C LYS A 277 0.92 6.48 -23.01
N ALA A 278 0.12 5.64 -22.35
CA ALA A 278 -0.54 5.99 -21.10
C ALA A 278 0.47 6.26 -19.96
N GLY A 279 1.65 5.64 -19.98
CA GLY A 279 2.72 5.86 -19.00
C GLY A 279 3.42 7.20 -19.17
N LYS A 280 2.91 8.23 -18.51
CA LYS A 280 3.48 9.60 -18.54
C LYS A 280 4.37 9.82 -17.29
N PHE A 281 5.58 9.27 -17.32
CA PHE A 281 6.52 9.32 -16.17
C PHE A 281 7.64 10.36 -16.33
N GLY A 282 7.53 11.27 -17.33
CA GLY A 282 8.61 12.20 -17.66
C GLY A 282 9.90 11.45 -18.01
N ASP A 283 11.03 11.89 -17.46
CA ASP A 283 12.35 11.29 -17.70
C ASP A 283 12.63 10.05 -16.83
N ASN A 284 11.67 9.57 -16.04
CA ASN A 284 11.84 8.42 -15.17
C ASN A 284 11.81 7.10 -15.97
N LYS A 285 12.98 6.69 -16.44
CA LYS A 285 13.15 5.47 -17.26
C LYS A 285 12.80 4.20 -16.48
N ASP A 286 13.07 4.16 -15.17
CA ASP A 286 12.75 3.00 -14.34
C ASP A 286 11.24 2.81 -14.22
N ALA A 287 10.49 3.89 -14.03
CA ALA A 287 9.03 3.84 -14.00
C ALA A 287 8.47 3.38 -15.35
N ALA A 288 9.01 3.91 -16.46
CA ALA A 288 8.61 3.48 -17.80
C ALA A 288 8.89 1.98 -18.04
N GLU A 289 10.03 1.47 -17.56
CA GLU A 289 10.38 0.04 -17.65
C GLU A 289 9.43 -0.83 -16.82
N HIS A 290 9.17 -0.47 -15.56
CA HIS A 290 8.26 -1.23 -14.69
C HIS A 290 6.82 -1.22 -15.20
N PHE A 291 6.33 -0.09 -15.68
CA PHE A 291 5.02 0.01 -16.32
C PHE A 291 4.98 -0.78 -17.63
N GLY A 292 6.03 -0.71 -18.45
CA GLY A 292 6.14 -1.47 -19.70
C GLY A 292 6.04 -2.98 -19.46
N LYS A 293 6.71 -3.51 -18.43
CA LYS A 293 6.58 -4.92 -18.02
C LYS A 293 5.16 -5.27 -17.60
N LEU A 294 4.48 -4.40 -16.84
CA LEU A 294 3.08 -4.62 -16.47
C LEU A 294 2.18 -4.61 -17.70
N HIS A 295 2.34 -3.65 -18.60
CA HIS A 295 1.58 -3.55 -19.84
C HIS A 295 1.76 -4.78 -20.71
N ASP A 296 2.99 -5.26 -20.90
CA ASP A 296 3.29 -6.49 -21.64
C ASP A 296 2.59 -7.72 -21.04
N ILE A 297 2.59 -7.86 -19.71
CA ILE A 297 1.88 -8.92 -19.03
C ILE A 297 0.37 -8.83 -19.30
N MET A 298 -0.20 -7.63 -19.22
CA MET A 298 -1.63 -7.41 -19.46
C MET A 298 -2.00 -7.67 -20.93
N GLY A 299 -1.24 -7.14 -21.88
CA GLY A 299 -1.50 -7.31 -23.31
C GLY A 299 -1.20 -8.74 -23.80
N LYS A 300 0.04 -9.22 -23.59
CA LYS A 300 0.52 -10.51 -24.12
C LYS A 300 0.12 -11.68 -23.23
N GLY A 301 0.18 -11.54 -21.92
CA GLY A 301 -0.10 -12.61 -20.95
C GLY A 301 -1.60 -12.79 -20.70
N VAL A 302 -2.28 -11.72 -20.33
CA VAL A 302 -3.71 -11.72 -20.00
C VAL A 302 -4.58 -11.67 -21.25
N GLY A 303 -4.06 -11.06 -22.35
CA GLY A 303 -4.80 -10.91 -23.61
C GLY A 303 -5.79 -9.73 -23.59
N VAL A 304 -5.50 -8.68 -22.80
CA VAL A 304 -6.31 -7.44 -22.82
C VAL A 304 -6.10 -6.75 -24.18
N PRO A 305 -7.14 -6.61 -25.01
CA PRO A 305 -7.00 -5.94 -26.29
C PRO A 305 -6.84 -4.44 -26.11
N GLU A 306 -6.11 -3.77 -26.99
CA GLU A 306 -5.99 -2.30 -26.97
C GLU A 306 -7.33 -1.61 -27.26
N LYS A 307 -8.14 -2.22 -28.13
CA LYS A 307 -9.45 -1.67 -28.50
C LYS A 307 -10.44 -1.82 -27.35
N ASP A 308 -11.16 -0.73 -27.07
CA ASP A 308 -12.25 -0.66 -26.06
C ASP A 308 -11.79 -1.00 -24.63
N ASN A 309 -10.49 -0.87 -24.35
CA ASN A 309 -9.94 -0.94 -23.01
C ASN A 309 -9.15 0.33 -22.68
N TYR A 310 -9.16 0.70 -21.39
CA TYR A 310 -8.58 1.95 -20.92
C TYR A 310 -7.81 1.71 -19.63
N TYR A 311 -6.73 2.48 -19.47
CA TYR A 311 -6.13 2.74 -18.17
C TYR A 311 -6.80 3.98 -17.57
N THR A 312 -6.97 3.97 -16.27
CA THR A 312 -7.14 5.20 -15.50
C THR A 312 -5.76 5.70 -15.11
N VAL A 313 -5.39 6.88 -15.60
CA VAL A 313 -4.09 7.53 -15.34
C VAL A 313 -4.28 8.65 -14.34
N GLY A 314 -3.84 8.43 -13.12
CA GLY A 314 -3.89 9.46 -12.07
C GLY A 314 -2.86 10.56 -12.28
N PRO A 315 -3.17 11.81 -11.89
CA PRO A 315 -2.21 12.90 -11.90
C PRO A 315 -1.12 12.68 -10.84
N TRP A 316 0.04 13.30 -11.02
CA TRP A 316 0.99 13.49 -9.94
C TRP A 316 0.35 14.37 -8.86
N LEU A 317 0.20 13.85 -7.67
CA LEU A 317 -0.29 14.57 -6.50
C LEU A 317 0.89 14.95 -5.61
N ASN A 318 1.14 16.24 -5.47
CA ASN A 318 2.11 16.74 -4.50
C ASN A 318 1.56 16.62 -3.09
N PHE A 319 2.44 16.32 -2.14
CA PHE A 319 2.08 16.10 -0.75
C PHE A 319 3.08 16.77 0.19
N ASP A 320 2.61 17.48 1.19
CA ASP A 320 3.43 18.05 2.26
C ASP A 320 3.60 16.99 3.36
N PRO A 321 4.82 16.42 3.54
CA PRO A 321 5.06 15.35 4.51
C PRO A 321 4.83 15.74 5.97
N GLN A 322 4.90 17.02 6.30
CA GLN A 322 4.75 17.51 7.68
C GLN A 322 3.29 17.82 8.01
N LYS A 323 2.57 18.43 7.08
CA LYS A 323 1.15 18.78 7.25
C LYS A 323 0.23 17.61 6.89
N GLU A 324 0.77 16.64 6.16
CA GLU A 324 0.04 15.51 5.57
C GLU A 324 -1.19 15.99 4.76
N THR A 325 -0.94 16.92 3.87
CA THR A 325 -1.95 17.50 2.97
C THR A 325 -1.43 17.57 1.56
N HIS A 326 -2.32 17.39 0.59
CA HIS A 326 -1.98 17.62 -0.80
C HIS A 326 -1.79 19.10 -1.09
N THR A 327 -0.86 19.43 -1.98
CA THR A 327 -0.51 20.77 -2.43
C THR A 327 -0.52 20.86 -3.97
N GLY A 328 -0.47 22.07 -4.52
CA GLY A 328 -0.46 22.29 -5.97
C GLY A 328 -1.85 22.19 -6.63
N ASP A 329 -1.87 21.95 -7.93
CA ASP A 329 -3.06 22.13 -8.78
C ASP A 329 -4.25 21.23 -8.39
N PHE A 330 -3.99 20.03 -7.92
CA PHE A 330 -5.03 19.06 -7.52
C PHE A 330 -5.37 19.11 -6.03
N ALA A 331 -4.78 20.04 -5.25
CA ALA A 331 -4.90 20.04 -3.79
C ALA A 331 -6.36 20.08 -3.32
N LYS A 332 -7.22 20.85 -3.99
CA LYS A 332 -8.63 20.99 -3.61
C LYS A 332 -9.35 19.65 -3.58
N ASP A 333 -9.24 18.87 -4.63
CA ASP A 333 -9.98 17.61 -4.77
C ASP A 333 -9.26 16.46 -4.05
N ALA A 334 -7.92 16.43 -4.12
CA ALA A 334 -7.12 15.42 -3.46
C ALA A 334 -7.22 15.47 -1.91
N ASN A 335 -7.33 16.67 -1.33
CA ASN A 335 -7.51 16.83 0.12
C ASN A 335 -8.88 16.32 0.61
N GLN A 336 -9.90 16.24 -0.25
CA GLN A 336 -11.18 15.62 0.11
C GLN A 336 -11.05 14.10 0.31
N LEU A 337 -10.04 13.48 -0.32
CA LEU A 337 -9.76 12.05 -0.22
C LEU A 337 -8.86 11.67 0.97
N LEU A 338 -8.40 12.66 1.77
CA LEU A 338 -7.59 12.41 2.96
C LEU A 338 -8.41 12.05 4.19
N LYS A 339 -9.71 12.31 4.15
CA LYS A 339 -10.65 12.01 5.21
C LYS A 339 -12.01 11.68 4.62
N ASP A 340 -12.40 10.43 4.73
CA ASP A 340 -13.72 10.00 4.30
C ASP A 340 -14.83 10.47 5.28
N PRO A 341 -16.07 10.65 4.81
CA PRO A 341 -17.20 10.90 5.69
C PRO A 341 -17.44 9.69 6.59
N ASN A 342 -17.81 9.94 7.84
CA ASN A 342 -18.07 8.87 8.78
C ASN A 342 -19.56 8.66 9.03
N ASN A 343 -19.95 7.40 9.24
CA ASN A 343 -21.28 7.01 9.68
C ASN A 343 -21.53 7.53 11.10
N LYS A 344 -22.77 7.99 11.36
CA LYS A 344 -23.16 8.54 12.65
C LYS A 344 -22.93 7.55 13.80
N GLY A 345 -22.26 8.00 14.85
CA GLY A 345 -21.90 7.20 16.01
C GLY A 345 -20.53 6.50 15.91
N PHE A 346 -19.86 6.63 14.75
CA PHE A 346 -18.53 6.08 14.48
C PHE A 346 -17.55 7.17 13.98
N GLU A 347 -17.82 8.42 14.31
CA GLU A 347 -17.00 9.55 13.85
C GLU A 347 -15.57 9.45 14.40
N VAL A 348 -14.60 9.57 13.51
CA VAL A 348 -13.20 9.70 13.92
C VAL A 348 -12.99 11.10 14.51
N PRO A 349 -12.51 11.22 15.76
CA PRO A 349 -12.31 12.51 16.39
C PRO A 349 -11.27 13.35 15.66
N THR A 350 -11.38 14.65 15.77
CA THR A 350 -10.28 15.56 15.34
C THR A 350 -9.10 15.44 16.29
N ILE A 351 -7.88 15.75 15.82
CA ILE A 351 -6.65 15.54 16.59
C ILE A 351 -6.65 16.31 17.92
N ASP A 352 -7.27 17.49 17.95
CA ASP A 352 -7.42 18.28 19.17
C ASP A 352 -8.39 17.67 20.21
N LYS A 353 -9.23 16.74 19.77
CA LYS A 353 -10.20 16.00 20.60
C LYS A 353 -9.77 14.56 20.95
N VAL A 354 -8.61 14.15 20.45
CA VAL A 354 -8.04 12.83 20.79
C VAL A 354 -7.75 12.71 22.28
#